data_217101f1040956b87850d8fe602a4636
#
_entry.id   217101f1040956b87850d8fe602a4636
#
_cell.length_a   1.000
_cell.length_b   1.000
_cell.length_c   1.000
_cell.angle_alpha   90.00
_cell.angle_beta   90.00
_cell.angle_gamma   90.00
#
_symmetry.space_group_name_H-M   'P 1'
#
loop_
_entity.id
_entity.type
_entity.pdbx_description
1 polymer ?
#
loop_
_entity_poly.entity_id
_entity_poly.type
_entity_poly.pdbx_seq_one_letter_code
_entity_poly.pdbx_strand_id
1 'polypeptide(L)'
;MGVVRALLDAAQVRPGEAILEIGCGSGVVLREIARRTAGANPITGIDLNPYLLREAMSLATHEGLADRFALQEGQGEAIPVASNSVDVALSCTVMEEGNAERMLTELVRVTRPGGRVAVIVRSLDLPWWVHPPLSPELWPKVNRPGLIGGDVTAAGCADASLYTRFCTAGLTELNCFPQLVTVTQRFEPSRLASMEQRILAILTAEEATEWRESVARAKAEGSFFFALPHHCAVGTKPN
;
A
#
# COMPACT_ATOMS: atom_id res chain seq x y z
N MET A 1 2.07 5.74 -6.62
CA MET A 1 3.13 6.63 -6.07
C MET A 1 2.60 7.73 -5.14
N GLY A 2 1.44 8.36 -5.41
CA GLY A 2 0.89 9.43 -4.55
C GLY A 2 0.71 9.04 -3.08
N VAL A 3 0.13 7.86 -2.81
CA VAL A 3 -0.10 7.37 -1.44
C VAL A 3 1.21 7.12 -0.69
N VAL A 4 2.22 6.57 -1.36
CA VAL A 4 3.55 6.35 -0.76
C VAL A 4 4.19 7.68 -0.38
N ARG A 5 4.13 8.68 -1.26
CA ARG A 5 4.64 10.02 -0.97
C ARG A 5 3.94 10.65 0.23
N ALA A 6 2.61 10.58 0.29
CA ALA A 6 1.84 11.08 1.41
C ALA A 6 2.23 10.40 2.74
N LEU A 7 2.48 9.08 2.72
CA LEU A 7 2.96 8.35 3.90
C LEU A 7 4.36 8.81 4.33
N LEU A 8 5.30 8.92 3.38
CA LEU A 8 6.66 9.38 3.66
C LEU A 8 6.71 10.83 4.18
N ASP A 9 5.83 11.70 3.66
CA ASP A 9 5.65 13.06 4.16
C ASP A 9 5.12 13.07 5.59
N ALA A 10 4.09 12.27 5.87
CA ALA A 10 3.53 12.13 7.21
C ALA A 10 4.53 11.52 8.21
N ALA A 11 5.33 10.53 7.77
CA ALA A 11 6.40 9.95 8.56
C ALA A 11 7.62 10.87 8.73
N GLN A 12 7.66 12.00 8.03
CA GLN A 12 8.77 12.97 8.09
C GLN A 12 10.15 12.32 7.95
N VAL A 13 10.29 11.46 6.94
CA VAL A 13 11.56 10.78 6.66
C VAL A 13 12.66 11.80 6.38
N ARG A 14 13.77 11.72 7.13
CA ARG A 14 14.89 12.66 7.07
C ARG A 14 16.14 12.00 6.50
N PRO A 15 17.04 12.77 5.87
CA PRO A 15 18.34 12.25 5.46
C PRO A 15 19.13 11.67 6.64
N GLY A 16 19.79 10.53 6.42
CA GLY A 16 20.61 9.82 7.40
C GLY A 16 19.85 8.85 8.31
N GLU A 17 18.52 8.84 8.31
CA GLU A 17 17.72 7.88 9.08
C GLU A 17 17.79 6.47 8.48
N ALA A 18 17.92 5.46 9.34
CA ALA A 18 17.82 4.05 8.94
C ALA A 18 16.35 3.68 8.71
N ILE A 19 16.05 3.13 7.55
CA ILE A 19 14.68 2.82 7.12
C ILE A 19 14.56 1.34 6.80
N LEU A 20 13.46 0.72 7.25
CA LEU A 20 13.12 -0.65 6.93
C LEU A 20 11.71 -0.73 6.34
N GLU A 21 11.53 -1.51 5.30
CA GLU A 21 10.23 -1.87 4.74
C GLU A 21 10.03 -3.39 4.76
N ILE A 22 8.91 -3.85 5.34
CA ILE A 22 8.45 -5.24 5.20
C ILE A 22 7.51 -5.39 4.00
N GLY A 23 7.59 -6.54 3.31
CA GLY A 23 6.84 -6.80 2.09
C GLY A 23 7.23 -5.82 0.98
N CYS A 24 8.51 -5.57 0.80
CA CYS A 24 9.00 -4.57 -0.14
C CYS A 24 8.73 -4.91 -1.61
N GLY A 25 8.33 -6.15 -1.91
CA GLY A 25 7.98 -6.61 -3.25
C GLY A 25 9.09 -6.31 -4.27
N SER A 26 8.71 -5.74 -5.40
CA SER A 26 9.66 -5.29 -6.44
C SER A 26 10.38 -3.98 -6.10
N GLY A 27 10.36 -3.52 -4.84
CA GLY A 27 11.14 -2.39 -4.33
C GLY A 27 10.67 -1.00 -4.78
N VAL A 28 9.39 -0.83 -5.08
CA VAL A 28 8.82 0.46 -5.54
C VAL A 28 9.00 1.56 -4.49
N VAL A 29 8.72 1.25 -3.22
CA VAL A 29 8.84 2.21 -2.11
C VAL A 29 10.31 2.47 -1.80
N LEU A 30 11.15 1.44 -1.78
CA LEU A 30 12.60 1.57 -1.55
C LEU A 30 13.24 2.51 -2.56
N ARG A 31 12.93 2.35 -3.86
CA ARG A 31 13.43 3.22 -4.92
C ARG A 31 12.92 4.66 -4.79
N GLU A 32 11.66 4.84 -4.36
CA GLU A 32 11.13 6.20 -4.09
C GLU A 32 11.85 6.86 -2.92
N ILE A 33 12.12 6.13 -1.82
CA ILE A 33 12.89 6.64 -0.69
C ILE A 33 14.31 7.01 -1.14
N ALA A 34 14.99 6.11 -1.86
CA ALA A 34 16.36 6.35 -2.33
C ALA A 34 16.48 7.60 -3.21
N ARG A 35 15.50 7.84 -4.10
CA ARG A 35 15.46 9.07 -4.93
C ARG A 35 15.19 10.30 -4.09
N ARG A 36 14.23 10.23 -3.16
CA ARG A 36 13.80 11.35 -2.33
C ARG A 36 14.90 11.83 -1.38
N THR A 37 15.70 10.91 -0.86
CA THR A 37 16.79 11.22 0.09
C THR A 37 18.16 11.31 -0.57
N ALA A 38 18.21 11.31 -1.91
CA ALA A 38 19.45 11.28 -2.69
C ALA A 38 20.43 10.17 -2.25
N GLY A 39 19.91 9.07 -1.70
CA GLY A 39 20.68 7.93 -1.22
C GLY A 39 21.39 8.17 0.12
N ALA A 40 21.00 9.19 0.88
CA ALA A 40 21.60 9.49 2.18
C ALA A 40 21.19 8.52 3.30
N ASN A 41 20.16 7.68 3.09
CA ASN A 41 19.59 6.80 4.09
C ASN A 41 20.07 5.35 3.91
N PRO A 42 20.47 4.65 4.99
CA PRO A 42 20.50 3.19 4.99
C PRO A 42 19.08 2.64 4.85
N ILE A 43 18.80 1.89 3.78
CA ILE A 43 17.46 1.36 3.51
C ILE A 43 17.55 -0.16 3.44
N THR A 44 16.66 -0.86 4.15
CA THR A 44 16.54 -2.32 4.10
C THR A 44 15.14 -2.70 3.68
N GLY A 45 15.02 -3.50 2.63
CA GLY A 45 13.77 -4.12 2.19
C GLY A 45 13.73 -5.60 2.57
N ILE A 46 12.62 -6.04 3.15
CA ILE A 46 12.38 -7.44 3.51
C ILE A 46 11.16 -7.93 2.75
N ASP A 47 11.28 -9.10 2.12
CA ASP A 47 10.16 -9.78 1.48
C ASP A 47 10.31 -11.29 1.60
N LEU A 48 9.18 -11.99 1.67
CA LEU A 48 9.15 -13.45 1.72
C LEU A 48 9.44 -14.09 0.35
N ASN A 49 9.20 -13.33 -0.73
CA ASN A 49 9.27 -13.83 -2.09
C ASN A 49 10.63 -13.50 -2.75
N PRO A 50 11.54 -14.49 -2.91
CA PRO A 50 12.86 -14.26 -3.49
C PRO A 50 12.80 -13.85 -4.97
N TYR A 51 11.70 -14.11 -5.69
CA TYR A 51 11.53 -13.62 -7.07
C TYR A 51 11.33 -12.10 -7.09
N LEU A 52 10.50 -11.58 -6.17
CA LEU A 52 10.29 -10.14 -6.05
C LEU A 52 11.56 -9.40 -5.62
N LEU A 53 12.35 -9.99 -4.72
CA LEU A 53 13.65 -9.43 -4.33
C LEU A 53 14.63 -9.36 -5.51
N ARG A 54 14.67 -10.39 -6.37
CA ARG A 54 15.48 -10.34 -7.59
C ARG A 54 14.98 -9.29 -8.58
N GLU A 55 13.68 -9.18 -8.75
CA GLU A 55 13.08 -8.13 -9.58
C GLU A 55 13.39 -6.74 -9.03
N ALA A 56 13.27 -6.54 -7.71
CA ALA A 56 13.60 -5.28 -7.04
C ALA A 56 15.05 -4.86 -7.33
N MET A 57 16.00 -5.80 -7.23
CA MET A 57 17.40 -5.54 -7.53
C MET A 57 17.64 -5.25 -9.02
N SER A 58 16.97 -5.98 -9.91
CA SER A 58 17.05 -5.76 -11.37
C SER A 58 16.55 -4.36 -11.74
N LEU A 59 15.40 -3.95 -11.22
CA LEU A 59 14.83 -2.61 -11.45
C LEU A 59 15.71 -1.51 -10.85
N ALA A 60 16.27 -1.74 -9.65
CA ALA A 60 17.18 -0.80 -9.02
C ALA A 60 18.48 -0.63 -9.83
N THR A 61 19.01 -1.71 -10.37
CA THR A 61 20.20 -1.67 -11.25
C THR A 61 19.91 -0.86 -12.51
N HIS A 62 18.77 -1.09 -13.14
CA HIS A 62 18.36 -0.33 -14.34
C HIS A 62 18.20 1.18 -14.06
N GLU A 63 17.82 1.53 -12.84
CA GLU A 63 17.65 2.92 -12.41
C GLU A 63 18.90 3.54 -11.76
N GLY A 64 20.00 2.81 -11.64
CA GLY A 64 21.24 3.28 -11.00
C GLY A 64 21.12 3.42 -9.47
N LEU A 65 20.25 2.61 -8.84
CA LEU A 65 19.97 2.65 -7.41
C LEU A 65 20.34 1.37 -6.66
N ALA A 66 21.03 0.43 -7.30
CA ALA A 66 21.32 -0.90 -6.75
C ALA A 66 22.14 -0.89 -5.44
N ASP A 67 22.97 0.12 -5.27
CA ASP A 67 23.83 0.35 -4.09
C ASP A 67 23.15 1.18 -2.99
N ARG A 68 21.89 1.56 -3.18
CA ARG A 68 21.15 2.49 -2.30
C ARG A 68 20.33 1.79 -1.24
N PHE A 69 20.13 0.48 -1.35
CA PHE A 69 19.41 -0.30 -0.34
C PHE A 69 19.86 -1.76 -0.33
N ALA A 70 19.68 -2.41 0.82
CA ALA A 70 19.88 -3.84 0.99
C ALA A 70 18.53 -4.57 0.89
N LEU A 71 18.56 -5.81 0.36
CA LEU A 71 17.40 -6.70 0.29
C LEU A 71 17.69 -7.96 1.08
N GLN A 72 16.69 -8.42 1.85
CA GLN A 72 16.81 -9.62 2.66
C GLN A 72 15.51 -10.43 2.59
N GLU A 73 15.63 -11.75 2.42
CA GLU A 73 14.49 -12.65 2.55
C GLU A 73 14.07 -12.76 4.02
N GLY A 74 12.76 -12.64 4.28
CA GLY A 74 12.22 -12.71 5.64
C GLY A 74 10.72 -12.48 5.70
N GLN A 75 10.15 -12.81 6.86
CA GLN A 75 8.73 -12.68 7.14
C GLN A 75 8.46 -11.39 7.93
N GLY A 76 7.38 -10.66 7.59
CA GLY A 76 6.97 -9.47 8.33
C GLY A 76 6.53 -9.76 9.77
N GLU A 77 6.14 -10.98 10.07
CA GLU A 77 5.75 -11.46 11.41
C GLU A 77 6.95 -11.89 12.28
N ALA A 78 8.16 -11.94 11.71
CA ALA A 78 9.42 -12.30 12.38
C ALA A 78 10.58 -11.61 11.65
N ILE A 79 10.71 -10.30 11.82
CA ILE A 79 11.67 -9.47 11.10
C ILE A 79 13.10 -9.83 11.51
N PRO A 80 13.98 -10.26 10.58
CA PRO A 80 15.35 -10.71 10.90
C PRO A 80 16.31 -9.52 11.13
N VAL A 81 15.87 -8.54 11.92
CA VAL A 81 16.61 -7.32 12.25
C VAL A 81 16.54 -7.09 13.75
N ALA A 82 17.60 -6.54 14.34
CA ALA A 82 17.70 -6.29 15.78
C ALA A 82 16.62 -5.30 16.27
N SER A 83 16.21 -5.44 17.52
CA SER A 83 15.30 -4.48 18.16
C SER A 83 15.95 -3.10 18.24
N ASN A 84 15.14 -2.04 18.12
CA ASN A 84 15.58 -0.64 18.25
C ASN A 84 16.71 -0.23 17.29
N SER A 85 16.71 -0.77 16.06
CA SER A 85 17.80 -0.58 15.10
C SER A 85 17.47 0.37 13.95
N VAL A 86 16.19 0.71 13.75
CA VAL A 86 15.78 1.59 12.65
C VAL A 86 15.02 2.83 13.15
N ASP A 87 15.11 3.89 12.37
CA ASP A 87 14.42 5.15 12.65
C ASP A 87 12.99 5.15 12.16
N VAL A 88 12.76 4.50 11.02
CA VAL A 88 11.45 4.41 10.39
C VAL A 88 11.22 2.97 9.90
N ALA A 89 10.16 2.34 10.39
CA ALA A 89 9.72 1.04 9.89
C ALA A 89 8.42 1.20 9.08
N LEU A 90 8.40 0.62 7.87
CA LEU A 90 7.34 0.79 6.88
C LEU A 90 6.67 -0.55 6.52
N SER A 91 5.38 -0.49 6.21
CA SER A 91 4.63 -1.56 5.56
C SER A 91 3.62 -0.96 4.58
N CYS A 92 3.65 -1.40 3.34
CA CYS A 92 2.77 -0.88 2.29
C CYS A 92 1.98 -2.01 1.62
N THR A 93 0.69 -2.14 1.96
CA THR A 93 -0.25 -3.16 1.43
C THR A 93 0.22 -4.61 1.64
N VAL A 94 0.65 -4.92 2.84
CA VAL A 94 1.14 -6.25 3.27
C VAL A 94 0.36 -6.81 4.45
N MET A 95 -0.12 -5.93 5.35
CA MET A 95 -0.86 -6.36 6.55
C MET A 95 -2.17 -7.07 6.25
N GLU A 96 -2.64 -7.01 5.02
CA GLU A 96 -3.79 -7.75 4.51
C GLU A 96 -3.51 -9.26 4.36
N GLU A 97 -2.26 -9.64 4.13
CA GLU A 97 -1.86 -10.97 3.67
C GLU A 97 -1.40 -11.92 4.78
N GLY A 98 -1.25 -11.42 6.01
CA GLY A 98 -0.77 -12.19 7.15
C GLY A 98 -1.44 -11.79 8.47
N ASN A 99 -0.73 -11.95 9.58
CA ASN A 99 -1.18 -11.53 10.89
C ASN A 99 -0.74 -10.08 11.15
N ALA A 100 -1.67 -9.14 10.99
CA ALA A 100 -1.41 -7.71 11.11
C ALA A 100 -0.89 -7.31 12.51
N GLU A 101 -1.38 -7.97 13.60
CA GLU A 101 -0.92 -7.70 14.97
C GLU A 101 0.55 -8.09 15.15
N ARG A 102 0.93 -9.27 14.64
CA ARG A 102 2.31 -9.74 14.72
C ARG A 102 3.24 -8.85 13.89
N MET A 103 2.83 -8.50 12.68
CA MET A 103 3.60 -7.58 11.83
C MET A 103 3.80 -6.22 12.50
N LEU A 104 2.74 -5.65 13.09
CA LEU A 104 2.82 -4.37 13.78
C LEU A 104 3.71 -4.46 15.02
N THR A 105 3.61 -5.54 15.80
CA THR A 105 4.49 -5.80 16.96
C THR A 105 5.96 -5.82 16.52
N GLU A 106 6.29 -6.48 15.43
CA GLU A 106 7.64 -6.55 14.89
C GLU A 106 8.14 -5.18 14.37
N LEU A 107 7.28 -4.44 13.65
CA LEU A 107 7.62 -3.07 13.23
C LEU A 107 7.94 -2.16 14.43
N VAL A 108 7.13 -2.25 15.49
CA VAL A 108 7.40 -1.52 16.74
C VAL A 108 8.68 -2.01 17.42
N ARG A 109 8.94 -3.33 17.44
CA ARG A 109 10.14 -3.91 18.03
C ARG A 109 11.42 -3.38 17.38
N VAL A 110 11.47 -3.40 16.04
CA VAL A 110 12.69 -2.98 15.31
C VAL A 110 12.90 -1.47 15.31
N THR A 111 11.81 -0.70 15.44
CA THR A 111 11.88 0.76 15.54
C THR A 111 12.49 1.18 16.87
N ARG A 112 13.41 2.12 16.85
CA ARG A 112 14.01 2.69 18.08
C ARG A 112 13.03 3.59 18.85
N PRO A 113 13.21 3.82 20.14
CA PRO A 113 12.48 4.87 20.86
C PRO A 113 12.59 6.22 20.15
N GLY A 114 11.48 6.97 20.03
CA GLY A 114 11.38 8.19 19.24
C GLY A 114 11.33 7.98 17.71
N GLY A 115 11.48 6.74 17.22
CA GLY A 115 11.31 6.40 15.80
C GLY A 115 9.84 6.27 15.40
N ARG A 116 9.58 6.10 14.11
CA ARG A 116 8.21 6.07 13.55
C ARG A 116 7.91 4.74 12.88
N VAL A 117 6.67 4.28 13.07
CA VAL A 117 6.06 3.18 12.32
C VAL A 117 5.06 3.80 11.36
N ALA A 118 5.12 3.43 10.08
CA ALA A 118 4.25 3.98 9.04
C ALA A 118 3.69 2.86 8.16
N VAL A 119 2.36 2.81 8.02
CA VAL A 119 1.64 1.70 7.37
C VAL A 119 0.62 2.23 6.37
N ILE A 120 0.54 1.57 5.23
CA ILE A 120 -0.56 1.69 4.27
C ILE A 120 -1.26 0.35 4.20
N VAL A 121 -2.58 0.34 4.34
CA VAL A 121 -3.44 -0.81 4.03
C VAL A 121 -4.49 -0.41 2.99
N ARG A 122 -4.95 -1.38 2.20
CA ARG A 122 -6.13 -1.18 1.35
C ARG A 122 -7.33 -0.88 2.26
N SER A 123 -8.30 -0.14 1.76
CA SER A 123 -9.54 0.12 2.48
C SER A 123 -10.67 -0.68 1.85
N LEU A 124 -11.17 -1.71 2.56
CA LEU A 124 -12.34 -2.49 2.16
C LEU A 124 -13.64 -1.97 2.80
N ASP A 125 -13.53 -1.04 3.72
CA ASP A 125 -14.64 -0.39 4.45
C ASP A 125 -15.09 0.93 3.80
N LEU A 126 -14.31 1.47 2.85
CA LEU A 126 -14.67 2.66 2.09
C LEU A 126 -15.06 2.30 0.65
N PRO A 127 -16.01 3.06 0.04
CA PRO A 127 -16.30 2.90 -1.38
C PRO A 127 -15.10 3.35 -2.22
N TRP A 128 -14.85 2.67 -3.31
CA TRP A 128 -13.98 3.17 -4.35
C TRP A 128 -14.74 4.13 -5.27
N TRP A 129 -14.05 4.96 -6.01
CA TRP A 129 -14.67 5.88 -6.94
C TRP A 129 -14.41 5.43 -8.35
N VAL A 130 -15.46 5.37 -9.15
CA VAL A 130 -15.35 5.04 -10.57
C VAL A 130 -16.00 6.14 -11.41
N HIS A 131 -15.31 6.52 -12.44
CA HIS A 131 -15.82 7.30 -13.55
C HIS A 131 -15.55 6.50 -14.82
N PRO A 132 -16.52 5.82 -15.34
CA PRO A 132 -17.54 6.37 -16.24
C PRO A 132 -18.85 6.72 -15.51
N PRO A 133 -19.66 7.63 -16.10
CA PRO A 133 -21.01 7.91 -15.61
C PRO A 133 -21.87 6.64 -15.78
N LEU A 134 -22.52 6.24 -14.70
CA LEU A 134 -23.40 5.09 -14.62
C LEU A 134 -24.81 5.57 -14.21
N SER A 135 -25.83 4.75 -14.51
CA SER A 135 -27.19 5.01 -14.03
C SER A 135 -27.25 5.10 -12.50
N PRO A 136 -28.25 5.80 -11.94
CA PRO A 136 -28.46 5.85 -10.48
C PRO A 136 -28.66 4.48 -9.85
N GLU A 137 -29.14 3.50 -10.60
CA GLU A 137 -29.38 2.12 -10.20
C GLU A 137 -28.09 1.30 -10.15
N LEU A 138 -27.20 1.50 -11.14
CA LEU A 138 -25.97 0.75 -11.27
C LEU A 138 -24.84 1.30 -10.39
N TRP A 139 -24.78 2.62 -10.24
CA TRP A 139 -23.71 3.29 -9.49
C TRP A 139 -23.50 2.74 -8.07
N PRO A 140 -24.53 2.54 -7.21
CA PRO A 140 -24.35 2.01 -5.86
C PRO A 140 -23.85 0.57 -5.83
N LYS A 141 -24.21 -0.24 -6.82
CA LYS A 141 -23.76 -1.64 -6.92
C LYS A 141 -22.26 -1.71 -7.18
N VAL A 142 -21.79 -0.86 -8.08
CA VAL A 142 -20.39 -0.83 -8.51
C VAL A 142 -19.50 -0.15 -7.47
N ASN A 143 -19.98 0.88 -6.79
CA ASN A 143 -19.20 1.66 -5.81
C ASN A 143 -19.31 1.14 -4.35
N ARG A 144 -19.83 -0.05 -4.14
CA ARG A 144 -19.94 -0.57 -2.77
C ARG A 144 -18.56 -0.90 -2.16
N PRO A 145 -18.40 -0.68 -0.84
CA PRO A 145 -17.19 -1.12 -0.13
C PRO A 145 -16.92 -2.63 -0.30
N GLY A 146 -15.66 -3.02 -0.32
CA GLY A 146 -15.23 -4.41 -0.40
C GLY A 146 -15.36 -5.10 -1.76
N LEU A 147 -15.97 -4.46 -2.77
CA LEU A 147 -16.06 -5.06 -4.11
C LEU A 147 -14.70 -5.23 -4.77
N ILE A 148 -13.87 -4.21 -4.64
CA ILE A 148 -12.53 -4.16 -5.18
C ILE A 148 -11.54 -4.07 -4.02
N GLY A 149 -10.40 -4.76 -4.10
CA GLY A 149 -9.37 -4.67 -3.07
C GLY A 149 -8.70 -6.00 -2.74
N GLY A 150 -9.20 -7.11 -3.31
CA GLY A 150 -8.61 -8.43 -3.10
C GLY A 150 -8.99 -9.08 -1.77
N ASP A 151 -8.39 -10.23 -1.50
CA ASP A 151 -8.65 -11.00 -0.31
C ASP A 151 -7.84 -10.46 0.88
N VAL A 152 -8.36 -10.68 2.08
CA VAL A 152 -7.74 -10.33 3.35
C VAL A 152 -7.81 -11.56 4.24
N THR A 153 -6.70 -11.91 4.90
CA THR A 153 -6.68 -13.02 5.86
C THR A 153 -7.54 -12.71 7.09
N ALA A 154 -7.97 -13.73 7.80
CA ALA A 154 -8.77 -13.55 9.02
C ALA A 154 -8.07 -12.70 10.11
N ALA A 155 -6.73 -12.68 10.12
CA ALA A 155 -5.92 -11.89 11.03
C ALA A 155 -5.31 -10.62 10.36
N GLY A 156 -5.70 -10.34 9.10
CA GLY A 156 -5.22 -9.20 8.33
C GLY A 156 -5.91 -7.88 8.71
N CYS A 157 -5.40 -6.80 8.13
CA CYS A 157 -5.96 -5.47 8.29
C CYS A 157 -6.14 -4.82 6.92
N ALA A 158 -7.36 -4.39 6.60
CA ALA A 158 -7.72 -3.66 5.38
C ALA A 158 -8.87 -2.68 5.64
N ASP A 159 -8.89 -2.04 6.79
CA ASP A 159 -9.97 -1.16 7.24
C ASP A 159 -9.47 -0.14 8.28
N ALA A 160 -10.40 0.68 8.77
CA ALA A 160 -10.14 1.71 9.77
C ALA A 160 -9.66 1.17 11.13
N SER A 161 -9.73 -0.16 11.37
CA SER A 161 -9.18 -0.78 12.59
C SER A 161 -7.66 -0.57 12.71
N LEU A 162 -6.98 -0.17 11.62
CA LEU A 162 -5.57 0.22 11.64
C LEU A 162 -5.27 1.25 12.73
N TYR A 163 -6.15 2.23 12.95
CA TYR A 163 -6.01 3.21 14.04
C TYR A 163 -5.98 2.55 15.42
N THR A 164 -6.97 1.71 15.71
CA THR A 164 -7.07 1.01 17.00
C THR A 164 -5.86 0.10 17.23
N ARG A 165 -5.37 -0.56 16.18
CA ARG A 165 -4.17 -1.40 16.25
C ARG A 165 -2.93 -0.59 16.63
N PHE A 166 -2.75 0.61 16.08
CA PHE A 166 -1.67 1.52 16.44
C PHE A 166 -1.76 1.97 17.91
N CYS A 167 -2.97 2.30 18.40
CA CYS A 167 -3.21 2.60 19.81
C CYS A 167 -2.82 1.42 20.72
N THR A 168 -3.29 0.21 20.37
CA THR A 168 -3.03 -1.01 21.14
C THR A 168 -1.55 -1.40 21.13
N ALA A 169 -0.82 -1.12 20.05
CA ALA A 169 0.62 -1.31 19.96
C ALA A 169 1.44 -0.29 20.78
N GLY A 170 0.78 0.64 21.47
CA GLY A 170 1.42 1.64 22.32
C GLY A 170 2.11 2.78 21.57
N LEU A 171 1.80 2.96 20.30
CA LEU A 171 2.31 4.09 19.51
C LEU A 171 1.60 5.38 19.91
N THR A 172 2.33 6.48 19.88
CA THR A 172 1.86 7.84 20.22
C THR A 172 1.96 8.77 19.02
N GLU A 173 1.49 10.01 19.16
CA GLU A 173 1.51 11.02 18.08
C GLU A 173 0.90 10.48 16.78
N LEU A 174 -0.24 9.78 16.90
CA LEU A 174 -0.86 9.10 15.79
C LEU A 174 -1.41 10.07 14.76
N ASN A 175 -1.02 9.87 13.52
CA ASN A 175 -1.60 10.52 12.34
C ASN A 175 -2.20 9.46 11.43
N CYS A 176 -3.53 9.35 11.43
CA CYS A 176 -4.26 8.41 10.56
C CYS A 176 -5.11 9.19 9.57
N PHE A 177 -4.99 8.82 8.28
CA PHE A 177 -5.66 9.54 7.21
C PHE A 177 -5.97 8.62 6.02
N PRO A 178 -7.10 8.83 5.33
CA PRO A 178 -7.38 8.13 4.09
C PRO A 178 -6.61 8.74 2.92
N GLN A 179 -6.25 7.89 1.94
CA GLN A 179 -5.67 8.31 0.68
C GLN A 179 -6.36 7.60 -0.48
N LEU A 180 -6.55 8.33 -1.59
CA LEU A 180 -7.05 7.77 -2.84
C LEU A 180 -5.89 7.54 -3.82
N VAL A 181 -5.78 6.32 -4.32
CA VAL A 181 -4.88 6.00 -5.44
C VAL A 181 -5.68 6.09 -6.73
N THR A 182 -5.46 7.16 -7.49
CA THR A 182 -6.12 7.36 -8.78
C THR A 182 -5.44 6.52 -9.86
N VAL A 183 -6.26 5.81 -10.62
CA VAL A 183 -5.88 4.96 -11.73
C VAL A 183 -6.57 5.45 -13.00
N THR A 184 -5.79 5.70 -14.03
CA THR A 184 -6.25 6.19 -15.34
C THR A 184 -5.97 5.16 -16.42
N GLN A 185 -6.29 5.47 -17.68
CA GLN A 185 -6.05 4.61 -18.86
C GLN A 185 -4.60 4.12 -19.02
N ARG A 186 -3.64 4.81 -18.40
CA ARG A 186 -2.21 4.44 -18.45
C ARG A 186 -1.83 3.34 -17.44
N PHE A 187 -2.80 2.82 -16.72
CA PHE A 187 -2.56 1.79 -15.72
C PHE A 187 -2.50 0.40 -16.36
N GLU A 188 -1.80 -0.50 -15.68
CA GLU A 188 -1.54 -1.85 -16.15
C GLU A 188 -2.81 -2.61 -16.56
N PRO A 189 -2.93 -3.09 -17.82
CA PRO A 189 -4.16 -3.70 -18.34
C PRO A 189 -4.66 -4.90 -17.52
N SER A 190 -3.74 -5.68 -16.93
CA SER A 190 -4.05 -6.86 -16.11
C SER A 190 -4.85 -6.52 -14.85
N ARG A 191 -4.52 -5.41 -14.18
CA ARG A 191 -5.25 -4.95 -12.99
C ARG A 191 -6.65 -4.46 -13.32
N LEU A 192 -6.79 -3.76 -14.45
CA LEU A 192 -8.11 -3.34 -14.94
C LEU A 192 -9.00 -4.54 -15.25
N ALA A 193 -8.46 -5.57 -15.91
CA ALA A 193 -9.20 -6.79 -16.24
C ALA A 193 -9.66 -7.55 -14.97
N SER A 194 -8.80 -7.67 -13.96
CA SER A 194 -9.16 -8.31 -12.69
C SER A 194 -10.27 -7.57 -11.96
N MET A 195 -10.24 -6.25 -11.95
CA MET A 195 -11.32 -5.42 -11.40
C MET A 195 -12.62 -5.58 -12.16
N GLU A 196 -12.56 -5.49 -13.48
CA GLU A 196 -13.72 -5.64 -14.34
C GLU A 196 -14.39 -7.00 -14.13
N GLN A 197 -13.60 -8.06 -13.99
CA GLN A 197 -14.14 -9.39 -13.70
C GLN A 197 -14.94 -9.43 -12.38
N ARG A 198 -14.45 -8.79 -11.32
CA ARG A 198 -15.15 -8.70 -10.03
C ARG A 198 -16.45 -7.89 -10.14
N ILE A 199 -16.45 -6.81 -10.90
CA ILE A 199 -17.64 -5.99 -11.15
C ILE A 199 -18.67 -6.81 -11.94
N LEU A 200 -18.27 -7.39 -13.05
CA LEU A 200 -19.17 -8.17 -13.91
C LEU A 200 -19.79 -9.37 -13.20
N ALA A 201 -19.10 -9.95 -12.22
CA ALA A 201 -19.61 -11.09 -11.46
C ALA A 201 -20.85 -10.76 -10.60
N ILE A 202 -21.14 -9.49 -10.34
CA ILE A 202 -22.28 -9.06 -9.51
C ILE A 202 -23.39 -8.39 -10.33
N LEU A 203 -23.21 -8.21 -11.62
CA LEU A 203 -24.12 -7.51 -12.51
C LEU A 203 -25.03 -8.47 -13.30
N THR A 204 -26.24 -8.03 -13.61
CA THR A 204 -27.07 -8.68 -14.62
C THR A 204 -26.48 -8.49 -16.02
N ALA A 205 -27.02 -9.18 -17.02
CA ALA A 205 -26.57 -9.03 -18.41
C ALA A 205 -26.77 -7.59 -18.94
N GLU A 206 -27.89 -6.97 -18.58
CA GLU A 206 -28.22 -5.59 -18.97
C GLU A 206 -27.26 -4.58 -18.29
N GLU A 207 -27.04 -4.71 -16.99
CA GLU A 207 -26.10 -3.89 -16.24
C GLU A 207 -24.66 -4.05 -16.71
N ALA A 208 -24.26 -5.27 -17.05
CA ALA A 208 -22.94 -5.55 -17.62
C ALA A 208 -22.75 -4.89 -19.00
N THR A 209 -23.81 -4.78 -19.78
CA THR A 209 -23.80 -4.05 -21.06
C THR A 209 -23.63 -2.56 -20.83
N GLU A 210 -24.43 -1.94 -19.93
CA GLU A 210 -24.29 -0.54 -19.55
C GLU A 210 -22.88 -0.23 -19.05
N TRP A 211 -22.34 -1.08 -18.16
CA TRP A 211 -20.97 -0.94 -17.66
C TRP A 211 -19.95 -0.89 -18.78
N ARG A 212 -19.94 -1.89 -19.68
CA ARG A 212 -18.97 -1.97 -20.76
C ARG A 212 -19.06 -0.80 -21.74
N GLU A 213 -20.27 -0.38 -22.09
CA GLU A 213 -20.49 0.77 -22.99
C GLU A 213 -20.01 2.08 -22.34
N SER A 214 -20.32 2.29 -21.06
CA SER A 214 -19.88 3.47 -20.32
C SER A 214 -18.36 3.52 -20.16
N VAL A 215 -17.72 2.39 -19.86
CA VAL A 215 -16.26 2.28 -19.78
C VAL A 215 -15.62 2.54 -21.15
N ALA A 216 -16.17 1.95 -22.23
CA ALA A 216 -15.64 2.14 -23.58
C ALA A 216 -15.75 3.60 -24.02
N ARG A 217 -16.88 4.25 -23.75
CA ARG A 217 -17.08 5.67 -24.02
C ARG A 217 -16.10 6.54 -23.25
N ALA A 218 -15.99 6.37 -21.92
CA ALA A 218 -15.07 7.13 -21.09
C ALA A 218 -13.60 6.95 -21.51
N LYS A 219 -13.21 5.75 -21.95
CA LYS A 219 -11.87 5.48 -22.52
C LYS A 219 -11.67 6.23 -23.83
N ALA A 220 -12.65 6.24 -24.73
CA ALA A 220 -12.58 6.95 -26.00
C ALA A 220 -12.47 8.45 -25.82
N GLU A 221 -13.17 9.01 -24.83
CA GLU A 221 -13.16 10.43 -24.49
C GLU A 221 -11.93 10.84 -23.63
N GLY A 222 -11.14 9.90 -23.15
CA GLY A 222 -9.99 10.17 -22.27
C GLY A 222 -10.40 10.56 -20.84
N SER A 223 -11.64 10.34 -20.45
CA SER A 223 -12.19 10.68 -19.13
C SER A 223 -12.21 9.52 -18.15
N PHE A 224 -11.81 8.32 -18.57
CA PHE A 224 -11.83 7.15 -17.70
C PHE A 224 -10.85 7.26 -16.55
N PHE A 225 -11.35 7.16 -15.32
CA PHE A 225 -10.52 6.95 -14.13
C PHE A 225 -11.30 6.19 -13.05
N PHE A 226 -10.58 5.65 -12.10
CA PHE A 226 -11.11 5.23 -10.82
C PHE A 226 -10.11 5.53 -9.71
N ALA A 227 -10.58 5.57 -8.48
CA ALA A 227 -9.74 5.80 -7.31
C ALA A 227 -10.00 4.75 -6.24
N LEU A 228 -8.93 4.14 -5.77
CA LEU A 228 -8.94 3.10 -4.73
C LEU A 228 -8.58 3.72 -3.38
N PRO A 229 -9.41 3.57 -2.35
CA PRO A 229 -9.12 4.08 -1.03
C PRO A 229 -8.09 3.21 -0.31
N HIS A 230 -7.25 3.86 0.49
CA HIS A 230 -6.29 3.26 1.40
C HIS A 230 -6.38 3.95 2.75
N HIS A 231 -6.18 3.21 3.83
CA HIS A 231 -5.89 3.79 5.14
C HIS A 231 -4.39 3.90 5.33
N CYS A 232 -3.96 5.06 5.79
CA CYS A 232 -2.58 5.34 6.13
C CYS A 232 -2.50 5.66 7.62
N ALA A 233 -1.48 5.17 8.29
CA ALA A 233 -1.20 5.50 9.68
C ALA A 233 0.29 5.71 9.90
N VAL A 234 0.63 6.71 10.70
CA VAL A 234 1.96 6.95 11.23
C VAL A 234 1.84 7.13 12.72
N GLY A 235 2.75 6.51 13.48
CA GLY A 235 2.82 6.65 14.91
C GLY A 235 4.27 6.64 15.38
N THR A 236 4.54 7.32 16.49
CA THR A 236 5.86 7.42 17.13
C THR A 236 5.97 6.36 18.23
N LYS A 237 7.07 5.60 18.25
CA LYS A 237 7.37 4.72 19.39
C LYS A 237 7.81 5.55 20.58
N PRO A 238 7.17 5.43 21.76
CA PRO A 238 7.58 6.14 22.98
C PRO A 238 9.03 5.85 23.39
N ASN A 239 9.61 6.77 24.14
CA ASN A 239 10.94 6.63 24.75
C ASN A 239 10.96 5.58 25.86
#